data_5fee4444d3c98780636605cc89b075cf
#
_entry.id   5fee4444d3c98780636605cc89b075cf
#
_cell.length_a   1.000
_cell.length_b   1.000
_cell.length_c   1.000
_cell.angle_alpha   90.00
_cell.angle_beta   90.00
_cell.angle_gamma   90.00
#
_symmetry.space_group_name_H-M   'P 1'
#
loop_
_entity.id
_entity.type
_entity.pdbx_description
1 polymer ?
#
loop_
_entity_poly.entity_id
_entity_poly.type
_entity_poly.pdbx_seq_one_letter_code
_entity_poly.pdbx_strand_id
1 'polypeptide(L)'
;MEPAVPFSDDSLNPAVRGWVHTPHTANGDAMILTHGAGSDCNAPLLVALAEAFVEHGYTVLRCDLPFRQERRFGPPNPGNAERDRAGLRNAVAALRGHVSGRVFLGGHSYGGRQSTILCAAEPELVAGLLLLSYPLHPPRKPGQLRIQHLPNLRTPSLFVHGTRDPFGSVEEMTKALQLIPAKTALMKVEGAGHDLGFKGRSRARELPAQILGAFQSHRG
;
A
#
# COMPACT_ATOMS: atom_id res chain seq x y z
N MET A 1 5.81 -4.54 22.08
CA MET A 1 6.25 -4.15 20.72
C MET A 1 7.39 -3.17 20.85
N GLU A 2 8.49 -3.39 20.17
CA GLU A 2 9.59 -2.41 20.13
C GLU A 2 9.15 -1.17 19.32
N PRO A 3 9.63 0.03 19.68
CA PRO A 3 9.31 1.23 18.95
C PRO A 3 9.88 1.12 17.51
N ALA A 4 9.17 1.72 16.56
CA ALA A 4 9.68 1.86 15.19
C ALA A 4 10.98 2.67 15.20
N VAL A 5 11.97 2.24 14.44
CA VAL A 5 13.25 2.95 14.30
C VAL A 5 13.33 3.64 12.93
N PRO A 6 13.98 4.81 12.82
CA PRO A 6 14.24 5.44 11.54
C PRO A 6 15.00 4.50 10.61
N PHE A 7 14.61 4.48 9.34
CA PHE A 7 15.27 3.73 8.27
C PHE A 7 15.72 4.67 7.16
N SER A 8 16.98 4.56 6.75
CA SER A 8 17.51 5.26 5.58
C SER A 8 18.48 4.35 4.83
N ASP A 9 18.31 4.24 3.52
CA ASP A 9 19.28 3.65 2.61
C ASP A 9 19.58 4.66 1.50
N ASP A 10 20.64 5.41 1.70
CA ASP A 10 21.11 6.45 0.78
C ASP A 10 22.06 5.89 -0.31
N SER A 11 22.38 4.60 -0.28
CA SER A 11 23.13 3.92 -1.35
C SER A 11 22.29 3.72 -2.61
N LEU A 12 20.96 3.75 -2.48
CA LEU A 12 19.98 3.59 -3.55
C LEU A 12 19.57 4.95 -4.14
N ASN A 13 19.23 4.97 -5.41
CA ASN A 13 18.71 6.17 -6.09
C ASN A 13 17.38 5.83 -6.82
N PRO A 14 16.23 6.35 -6.37
CA PRO A 14 16.02 7.21 -5.19
C PRO A 14 16.35 6.51 -3.87
N ALA A 15 16.77 7.29 -2.87
CA ALA A 15 16.99 6.79 -1.52
C ALA A 15 15.69 6.25 -0.91
N VAL A 16 15.81 5.28 0.00
CA VAL A 16 14.69 4.77 0.79
C VAL A 16 14.71 5.38 2.16
N ARG A 17 13.64 6.04 2.58
CA ARG A 17 13.52 6.69 3.89
C ARG A 17 12.17 6.40 4.52
N GLY A 18 12.18 6.15 5.82
CA GLY A 18 10.95 5.84 6.54
C GLY A 18 11.20 5.33 7.95
N TRP A 19 10.40 4.35 8.35
CA TRP A 19 10.45 3.72 9.67
C TRP A 19 10.33 2.22 9.54
N VAL A 20 11.27 1.48 10.12
CA VAL A 20 11.18 0.03 10.20
C VAL A 20 10.64 -0.39 11.56
N HIS A 21 9.76 -1.37 11.54
CA HIS A 21 9.17 -2.04 12.69
C HIS A 21 9.64 -3.49 12.68
N THR A 22 10.27 -3.92 13.76
CA THR A 22 10.77 -5.28 13.90
C THR A 22 9.88 -6.05 14.87
N PRO A 23 9.37 -7.24 14.50
CA PRO A 23 8.58 -8.06 15.40
C PRO A 23 9.46 -8.71 16.47
N HIS A 24 8.88 -8.99 17.63
CA HIS A 24 9.58 -9.74 18.68
C HIS A 24 9.91 -11.18 18.22
N THR A 25 8.98 -11.79 17.50
CA THR A 25 9.17 -13.11 16.87
C THR A 25 8.82 -12.98 15.38
N ALA A 26 9.86 -13.06 14.53
CA ALA A 26 9.68 -12.92 13.09
C ALA A 26 9.09 -14.18 12.46
N ASN A 27 8.10 -14.01 11.56
CA ASN A 27 7.58 -15.09 10.72
C ASN A 27 8.36 -15.25 9.40
N GLY A 28 9.35 -14.40 9.19
CA GLY A 28 10.21 -14.37 8.00
C GLY A 28 9.69 -13.47 6.87
N ASP A 29 8.42 -13.11 6.86
CA ASP A 29 7.80 -12.27 5.82
C ASP A 29 7.96 -10.77 6.12
N ALA A 30 7.91 -9.93 5.08
CA ALA A 30 7.96 -8.48 5.21
C ALA A 30 6.79 -7.78 4.49
N MET A 31 6.38 -6.62 5.03
CA MET A 31 5.40 -5.73 4.43
C MET A 31 5.98 -4.32 4.26
N ILE A 32 5.90 -3.78 3.06
CA ILE A 32 6.21 -2.38 2.80
C ILE A 32 4.90 -1.62 2.68
N LEU A 33 4.77 -0.50 3.38
CA LEU A 33 3.59 0.36 3.36
C LEU A 33 3.96 1.76 2.90
N THR A 34 3.23 2.27 1.90
CA THR A 34 3.43 3.64 1.41
C THR A 34 2.15 4.45 1.36
N HIS A 35 2.29 5.75 1.29
CA HIS A 35 1.23 6.73 1.54
C HIS A 35 0.54 7.25 0.27
N GLY A 36 -0.56 7.97 0.46
CA GLY A 36 -1.27 8.69 -0.58
C GLY A 36 -0.63 10.05 -0.93
N ALA A 37 -1.15 10.70 -1.96
CA ALA A 37 -0.61 11.96 -2.50
C ALA A 37 -0.57 13.12 -1.49
N GLY A 38 -1.48 13.13 -0.51
CA GLY A 38 -1.62 14.20 0.48
C GLY A 38 -1.01 13.89 1.85
N SER A 39 -0.32 12.76 2.02
CA SER A 39 0.23 12.31 3.31
C SER A 39 1.68 11.86 3.21
N ASP A 40 2.21 11.27 4.26
CA ASP A 40 3.54 10.70 4.39
C ASP A 40 3.49 9.33 5.06
N CYS A 41 4.64 8.72 5.31
CA CYS A 41 4.76 7.40 5.95
C CYS A 41 4.26 7.37 7.41
N ASN A 42 3.97 8.52 8.04
CA ASN A 42 3.41 8.64 9.39
C ASN A 42 1.87 8.77 9.38
N ALA A 43 1.21 8.58 8.23
CA ALA A 43 -0.25 8.55 8.17
C ALA A 43 -0.82 7.55 9.20
N PRO A 44 -1.82 7.93 10.02
CA PRO A 44 -2.34 7.08 11.10
C PRO A 44 -2.78 5.68 10.64
N LEU A 45 -3.35 5.57 9.46
CA LEU A 45 -3.71 4.28 8.84
C LEU A 45 -2.49 3.38 8.67
N LEU A 46 -1.37 3.91 8.16
CA LEU A 46 -0.15 3.14 7.90
C LEU A 46 0.54 2.74 9.20
N VAL A 47 0.52 3.63 10.21
CA VAL A 47 1.06 3.32 11.55
C VAL A 47 0.28 2.17 12.17
N ALA A 48 -1.05 2.27 12.21
CA ALA A 48 -1.90 1.23 12.81
C ALA A 48 -1.81 -0.11 12.07
N LEU A 49 -1.68 -0.10 10.74
CA LEU A 49 -1.44 -1.33 9.97
C LEU A 49 -0.05 -1.91 10.25
N ALA A 50 0.98 -1.08 10.32
CA ALA A 50 2.33 -1.56 10.64
C ALA A 50 2.35 -2.25 12.01
N GLU A 51 1.70 -1.68 13.01
CA GLU A 51 1.56 -2.28 14.34
C GLU A 51 0.86 -3.64 14.28
N ALA A 52 -0.28 -3.74 13.57
CA ALA A 52 -1.02 -4.98 13.42
C ALA A 52 -0.21 -6.08 12.71
N PHE A 53 0.53 -5.72 11.66
CA PHE A 53 1.39 -6.69 10.94
C PHE A 53 2.57 -7.15 11.79
N VAL A 54 3.20 -6.25 12.54
CA VAL A 54 4.32 -6.57 13.45
C VAL A 54 3.90 -7.49 14.57
N GLU A 55 2.72 -7.30 15.16
CA GLU A 55 2.16 -8.21 16.16
C GLU A 55 2.00 -9.64 15.64
N HIS A 56 1.90 -9.81 14.32
CA HIS A 56 1.79 -11.11 13.66
C HIS A 56 3.10 -11.57 12.97
N GLY A 57 4.22 -11.00 13.40
CA GLY A 57 5.56 -11.48 13.04
C GLY A 57 6.13 -10.93 11.73
N TYR A 58 5.46 -9.97 11.07
CA TYR A 58 6.04 -9.32 9.87
C TYR A 58 7.08 -8.28 10.25
N THR A 59 8.17 -8.21 9.51
CA THR A 59 8.98 -6.99 9.47
C THR A 59 8.27 -5.96 8.59
N VAL A 60 8.06 -4.74 9.09
CA VAL A 60 7.31 -3.73 8.34
C VAL A 60 8.14 -2.47 8.11
N LEU A 61 8.23 -2.04 6.85
CA LEU A 61 8.79 -0.75 6.47
C LEU A 61 7.67 0.19 6.03
N ARG A 62 7.46 1.29 6.75
CA ARG A 62 6.67 2.41 6.26
C ARG A 62 7.62 3.41 5.60
N CYS A 63 7.46 3.67 4.30
CA CYS A 63 8.40 4.52 3.57
C CYS A 63 7.72 5.71 2.88
N ASP A 64 8.46 6.81 2.80
CA ASP A 64 8.09 7.97 2.01
C ASP A 64 8.43 7.75 0.53
N LEU A 65 7.46 8.04 -0.33
CA LEU A 65 7.71 8.10 -1.77
C LEU A 65 8.71 9.24 -2.08
N PRO A 66 9.55 9.10 -3.11
CA PRO A 66 10.55 10.10 -3.47
C PRO A 66 10.03 11.53 -3.54
N PHE A 67 8.82 11.74 -4.11
CA PHE A 67 8.24 13.08 -4.17
C PHE A 67 8.01 13.69 -2.78
N ARG A 68 7.73 12.86 -1.75
CA ARG A 68 7.51 13.30 -0.38
C ARG A 68 8.81 13.59 0.34
N GLN A 69 9.86 12.83 0.05
CA GLN A 69 11.22 13.11 0.54
C GLN A 69 11.74 14.46 0.06
N GLU A 70 11.39 14.84 -1.18
CA GLU A 70 11.81 16.12 -1.79
C GLU A 70 10.94 17.30 -1.32
N ARG A 71 9.66 17.05 -1.05
CA ARG A 71 8.70 18.11 -0.76
C ARG A 71 7.74 17.71 0.36
N ARG A 72 7.81 18.46 1.45
CA ARG A 72 7.04 18.17 2.68
C ARG A 72 5.52 18.22 2.49
N PHE A 73 5.01 19.06 1.59
CA PHE A 73 3.58 19.29 1.38
C PHE A 73 3.19 19.27 -0.10
N GLY A 74 1.90 19.08 -0.37
CA GLY A 74 1.33 19.09 -1.69
C GLY A 74 1.33 17.72 -2.41
N PRO A 75 0.57 17.57 -3.50
CA PRO A 75 0.53 16.34 -4.27
C PRO A 75 1.82 16.18 -5.13
N PRO A 76 2.11 14.96 -5.61
CA PRO A 76 3.20 14.76 -6.56
C PRO A 76 2.96 15.53 -7.86
N ASN A 77 4.03 16.00 -8.49
CA ASN A 77 3.96 16.52 -9.85
C ASN A 77 3.73 15.34 -10.84
N PRO A 78 3.11 15.57 -11.99
CA PRO A 78 2.88 14.52 -12.98
C PRO A 78 4.13 13.73 -13.39
N GLY A 79 5.30 14.39 -13.43
CA GLY A 79 6.59 13.77 -13.77
C GLY A 79 7.20 12.89 -12.68
N ASN A 80 6.72 12.95 -11.44
CA ASN A 80 7.32 12.18 -10.33
C ASN A 80 6.99 10.68 -10.36
N ALA A 81 5.96 10.26 -11.08
CA ALA A 81 5.39 8.91 -10.97
C ALA A 81 6.39 7.77 -11.26
N GLU A 82 7.28 7.95 -12.23
CA GLU A 82 8.30 6.95 -12.54
C GLU A 82 9.35 6.86 -11.43
N ARG A 83 9.80 8.00 -10.92
CA ARG A 83 10.74 8.06 -9.81
C ARG A 83 10.15 7.49 -8.52
N ASP A 84 8.84 7.72 -8.28
CA ASP A 84 8.14 7.12 -7.14
C ASP A 84 8.08 5.59 -7.25
N ARG A 85 7.85 5.05 -8.46
CA ARG A 85 7.94 3.59 -8.68
C ARG A 85 9.35 3.04 -8.50
N ALA A 86 10.37 3.77 -8.94
CA ALA A 86 11.76 3.42 -8.68
C ALA A 86 12.06 3.38 -7.17
N GLY A 87 11.53 4.34 -6.40
CA GLY A 87 11.63 4.34 -4.94
C GLY A 87 10.95 3.14 -4.30
N LEU A 88 9.78 2.71 -4.79
CA LEU A 88 9.12 1.49 -4.32
C LEU A 88 9.92 0.23 -4.63
N ARG A 89 10.51 0.14 -5.83
CA ARG A 89 11.41 -0.97 -6.21
C ARG A 89 12.61 -1.02 -5.27
N ASN A 90 13.20 0.12 -4.98
CA ASN A 90 14.33 0.23 -4.06
C ASN A 90 13.94 -0.16 -2.63
N ALA A 91 12.75 0.22 -2.16
CA ALA A 91 12.23 -0.20 -0.84
C ALA A 91 12.06 -1.72 -0.76
N VAL A 92 11.60 -2.36 -1.84
CA VAL A 92 11.53 -3.83 -1.91
C VAL A 92 12.91 -4.45 -1.85
N ALA A 93 13.87 -3.94 -2.62
CA ALA A 93 15.25 -4.44 -2.64
C ALA A 93 15.92 -4.29 -1.26
N ALA A 94 15.79 -3.11 -0.63
CA ALA A 94 16.35 -2.84 0.68
C ALA A 94 15.79 -3.82 1.74
N LEU A 95 14.47 -4.03 1.78
CA LEU A 95 13.87 -4.88 2.80
C LEU A 95 14.09 -6.38 2.54
N ARG A 96 14.20 -6.78 1.28
CA ARG A 96 14.45 -8.18 0.89
C ARG A 96 15.75 -8.74 1.47
N GLY A 97 16.78 -7.90 1.63
CA GLY A 97 18.05 -8.27 2.27
C GLY A 97 17.95 -8.50 3.78
N HIS A 98 16.85 -8.09 4.41
CA HIS A 98 16.64 -8.18 5.87
C HIS A 98 15.69 -9.31 6.30
N VAL A 99 15.09 -10.04 5.37
CA VAL A 99 14.09 -11.09 5.68
C VAL A 99 14.37 -12.35 4.87
N SER A 100 13.97 -13.50 5.41
CA SER A 100 14.18 -14.81 4.77
C SER A 100 12.97 -15.29 3.95
N GLY A 101 11.81 -14.69 4.16
CA GLY A 101 10.54 -15.07 3.55
C GLY A 101 10.11 -14.14 2.41
N ARG A 102 8.81 -14.00 2.27
CA ARG A 102 8.19 -13.23 1.20
C ARG A 102 8.16 -11.74 1.53
N VAL A 103 8.29 -10.91 0.48
CA VAL A 103 8.09 -9.46 0.58
C VAL A 103 6.76 -9.11 -0.08
N PHE A 104 5.96 -8.30 0.63
CA PHE A 104 4.69 -7.77 0.18
C PHE A 104 4.76 -6.25 0.09
N LEU A 105 3.96 -5.66 -0.80
CA LEU A 105 3.91 -4.22 -0.98
C LEU A 105 2.48 -3.72 -0.77
N GLY A 106 2.31 -2.72 0.08
CA GLY A 106 1.03 -2.09 0.35
C GLY A 106 1.07 -0.58 0.10
N GLY A 107 -0.07 -0.01 -0.27
CA GLY A 107 -0.13 1.42 -0.46
C GLY A 107 -1.53 1.99 -0.36
N HIS A 108 -1.63 3.19 0.21
CA HIS A 108 -2.85 3.97 0.25
C HIS A 108 -2.97 4.85 -1.00
N SER A 109 -4.13 4.86 -1.64
CA SER A 109 -4.47 5.79 -2.72
C SER A 109 -3.40 5.85 -3.82
N TYR A 110 -2.71 6.98 -3.98
CA TYR A 110 -1.63 7.17 -4.96
C TYR A 110 -0.53 6.12 -4.84
N GLY A 111 -0.05 5.84 -3.64
CA GLY A 111 0.96 4.81 -3.39
C GLY A 111 0.49 3.42 -3.83
N GLY A 112 -0.75 3.05 -3.51
CA GLY A 112 -1.36 1.80 -3.99
C GLY A 112 -1.43 1.72 -5.51
N ARG A 113 -1.81 2.83 -6.17
CA ARG A 113 -1.81 2.88 -7.64
C ARG A 113 -0.40 2.77 -8.23
N GLN A 114 0.61 3.42 -7.66
CA GLN A 114 1.99 3.28 -8.13
C GLN A 114 2.50 1.84 -7.93
N SER A 115 2.13 1.19 -6.83
CA SER A 115 2.44 -0.22 -6.57
C SER A 115 1.83 -1.15 -7.62
N THR A 116 0.56 -0.94 -8.01
CA THR A 116 -0.07 -1.77 -9.06
C THR A 116 0.55 -1.56 -10.43
N ILE A 117 0.94 -0.33 -10.80
CA ILE A 117 1.61 -0.04 -12.07
C ILE A 117 3.00 -0.70 -12.09
N LEU A 118 3.75 -0.61 -10.99
CA LEU A 118 5.06 -1.24 -10.85
C LEU A 118 4.95 -2.77 -10.99
N CYS A 119 4.04 -3.41 -10.25
CA CYS A 119 3.88 -4.87 -10.29
C CYS A 119 3.25 -5.39 -11.60
N ALA A 120 2.50 -4.55 -12.33
CA ALA A 120 2.06 -4.90 -13.67
C ALA A 120 3.22 -4.95 -14.69
N ALA A 121 4.27 -4.17 -14.45
CA ALA A 121 5.50 -4.20 -15.26
C ALA A 121 6.52 -5.25 -14.75
N GLU A 122 6.50 -5.57 -13.46
CA GLU A 122 7.43 -6.45 -12.76
C GLU A 122 6.65 -7.47 -11.89
N PRO A 123 6.03 -8.50 -12.48
CA PRO A 123 5.11 -9.41 -11.76
C PRO A 123 5.75 -10.18 -10.60
N GLU A 124 7.05 -10.46 -10.68
CA GLU A 124 7.80 -11.22 -9.66
C GLU A 124 8.42 -10.34 -8.56
N LEU A 125 8.16 -9.04 -8.62
CA LEU A 125 8.78 -8.10 -7.68
C LEU A 125 8.39 -8.38 -6.22
N VAL A 126 7.13 -8.71 -5.96
CA VAL A 126 6.60 -9.02 -4.62
C VAL A 126 5.61 -10.19 -4.66
N ALA A 127 5.43 -10.84 -3.52
CA ALA A 127 4.54 -12.00 -3.40
C ALA A 127 3.05 -11.63 -3.37
N GLY A 128 2.70 -10.37 -3.14
CA GLY A 128 1.32 -9.90 -3.12
C GLY A 128 1.20 -8.42 -2.77
N LEU A 129 0.02 -7.87 -3.04
CA LEU A 129 -0.30 -6.46 -2.84
C LEU A 129 -1.41 -6.26 -1.81
N LEU A 130 -1.28 -5.22 -0.98
CA LEU A 130 -2.32 -4.67 -0.11
C LEU A 130 -2.67 -3.25 -0.56
N LEU A 131 -3.84 -3.06 -1.13
CA LEU A 131 -4.23 -1.83 -1.80
C LEU A 131 -5.38 -1.14 -1.05
N LEU A 132 -5.07 -0.03 -0.40
CA LEU A 132 -5.96 0.71 0.48
C LEU A 132 -6.54 1.90 -0.29
N SER A 133 -7.87 1.94 -0.45
CA SER A 133 -8.58 3.00 -1.17
C SER A 133 -7.98 3.31 -2.54
N TYR A 134 -7.94 2.30 -3.41
CA TYR A 134 -7.42 2.47 -4.77
C TYR A 134 -8.20 3.58 -5.50
N PRO A 135 -7.52 4.62 -6.04
CA PRO A 135 -8.20 5.76 -6.66
C PRO A 135 -8.55 5.45 -8.12
N LEU A 136 -9.68 4.75 -8.33
CA LEU A 136 -10.10 4.24 -9.64
C LEU A 136 -10.27 5.36 -10.69
N HIS A 137 -10.76 6.53 -10.27
CA HIS A 137 -10.86 7.74 -11.09
C HIS A 137 -10.71 8.99 -10.21
N PRO A 138 -10.46 10.18 -10.79
CA PRO A 138 -10.55 11.42 -10.02
C PRO A 138 -11.99 11.65 -9.52
N PRO A 139 -12.18 12.29 -8.35
CA PRO A 139 -13.53 12.59 -7.86
C PRO A 139 -14.36 13.34 -8.92
N ARG A 140 -15.63 12.95 -9.07
CA ARG A 140 -16.56 13.51 -10.07
C ARG A 140 -16.13 13.39 -11.54
N LYS A 141 -15.18 12.48 -11.87
CA LYS A 141 -14.75 12.19 -13.23
C LYS A 141 -14.74 10.67 -13.51
N PRO A 142 -15.89 9.98 -13.40
CA PRO A 142 -15.94 8.50 -13.50
C PRO A 142 -15.48 7.98 -14.88
N GLY A 143 -15.56 8.80 -15.94
CA GLY A 143 -15.04 8.43 -17.26
C GLY A 143 -13.52 8.40 -17.37
N GLN A 144 -12.78 8.91 -16.38
CA GLN A 144 -11.31 8.92 -16.38
C GLN A 144 -10.73 7.74 -15.58
N LEU A 145 -11.06 6.52 -15.98
CA LEU A 145 -10.62 5.31 -15.28
C LEU A 145 -9.11 5.11 -15.35
N ARG A 146 -8.53 4.67 -14.23
CA ARG A 146 -7.10 4.40 -14.04
C ARG A 146 -6.85 2.88 -14.04
N ILE A 147 -7.25 2.20 -15.11
CA ILE A 147 -7.32 0.74 -15.21
C ILE A 147 -6.40 0.15 -16.28
N GLN A 148 -5.67 0.97 -17.06
CA GLN A 148 -4.96 0.55 -18.26
C GLN A 148 -3.91 -0.55 -18.02
N HIS A 149 -3.32 -0.58 -16.82
CA HIS A 149 -2.30 -1.55 -16.42
C HIS A 149 -2.88 -2.80 -15.74
N LEU A 150 -4.15 -2.77 -15.29
CA LEU A 150 -4.77 -3.87 -14.55
C LEU A 150 -4.79 -5.20 -15.32
N PRO A 151 -4.99 -5.25 -16.66
CA PRO A 151 -4.89 -6.51 -17.41
C PRO A 151 -3.52 -7.18 -17.38
N ASN A 152 -2.48 -6.44 -17.02
CA ASN A 152 -1.11 -6.96 -16.87
C ASN A 152 -0.73 -7.28 -15.43
N LEU A 153 -1.58 -7.00 -14.45
CA LEU A 153 -1.30 -7.23 -13.03
C LEU A 153 -1.47 -8.71 -12.68
N ARG A 154 -0.34 -9.42 -12.55
CA ARG A 154 -0.30 -10.86 -12.25
C ARG A 154 0.00 -11.17 -10.78
N THR A 155 0.25 -10.14 -9.97
CA THR A 155 0.51 -10.25 -8.54
C THR A 155 -0.80 -10.38 -7.76
N PRO A 156 -0.98 -11.39 -6.90
CA PRO A 156 -2.16 -11.51 -6.05
C PRO A 156 -2.40 -10.24 -5.23
N SER A 157 -3.65 -9.78 -5.17
CA SER A 157 -3.94 -8.44 -4.65
C SER A 157 -5.20 -8.40 -3.79
N LEU A 158 -5.08 -7.89 -2.56
CA LEU A 158 -6.22 -7.52 -1.73
C LEU A 158 -6.48 -6.01 -1.85
N PHE A 159 -7.68 -5.66 -2.29
CA PHE A 159 -8.18 -4.29 -2.29
C PHE A 159 -9.07 -4.07 -1.06
N VAL A 160 -8.79 -3.01 -0.31
CA VAL A 160 -9.62 -2.56 0.81
C VAL A 160 -10.23 -1.22 0.43
N HIS A 161 -11.56 -1.13 0.40
CA HIS A 161 -12.25 0.02 -0.19
C HIS A 161 -13.43 0.48 0.64
N GLY A 162 -13.51 1.78 0.89
CA GLY A 162 -14.62 2.39 1.61
C GLY A 162 -15.88 2.48 0.74
N THR A 163 -17.05 2.11 1.27
CA THR A 163 -18.30 2.13 0.49
C THR A 163 -18.80 3.53 0.14
N ARG A 164 -18.16 4.59 0.68
CA ARG A 164 -18.42 6.01 0.37
C ARG A 164 -17.19 6.71 -0.20
N ASP A 165 -16.27 5.95 -0.80
CA ASP A 165 -15.07 6.54 -1.41
C ASP A 165 -15.41 7.29 -2.70
N PRO A 166 -15.11 8.61 -2.81
CA PRO A 166 -15.43 9.39 -4.00
C PRO A 166 -14.53 9.12 -5.20
N PHE A 167 -13.50 8.29 -5.06
CA PHE A 167 -12.58 7.89 -6.12
C PHE A 167 -12.97 6.60 -6.84
N GLY A 168 -14.14 6.06 -6.53
CA GLY A 168 -14.75 4.89 -7.16
C GLY A 168 -15.79 4.27 -6.24
N SER A 169 -16.92 3.83 -6.78
CA SER A 169 -17.90 3.05 -6.05
C SER A 169 -17.46 1.58 -5.91
N VAL A 170 -18.11 0.84 -5.02
CA VAL A 170 -17.86 -0.61 -4.86
C VAL A 170 -18.17 -1.35 -6.16
N GLU A 171 -19.22 -0.97 -6.87
CA GLU A 171 -19.64 -1.56 -8.15
C GLU A 171 -18.61 -1.31 -9.24
N GLU A 172 -18.09 -0.09 -9.33
CA GLU A 172 -17.02 0.28 -10.26
C GLU A 172 -15.73 -0.49 -9.94
N MET A 173 -15.34 -0.57 -8.67
CA MET A 173 -14.20 -1.37 -8.23
C MET A 173 -14.39 -2.84 -8.59
N THR A 174 -15.56 -3.44 -8.32
CA THR A 174 -15.84 -4.84 -8.62
C THR A 174 -15.67 -5.12 -10.12
N LYS A 175 -16.16 -4.24 -11.00
CA LYS A 175 -15.96 -4.34 -12.45
C LYS A 175 -14.49 -4.21 -12.85
N ALA A 176 -13.77 -3.25 -12.26
CA ALA A 176 -12.36 -3.03 -12.57
C ALA A 176 -11.48 -4.22 -12.17
N LEU A 177 -11.78 -4.89 -11.05
CA LEU A 177 -11.03 -6.05 -10.59
C LEU A 177 -11.18 -7.27 -11.52
N GLN A 178 -12.24 -7.37 -12.30
CA GLN A 178 -12.42 -8.43 -13.32
C GLN A 178 -11.39 -8.35 -14.45
N LEU A 179 -10.71 -7.21 -14.60
CA LEU A 179 -9.63 -7.04 -15.58
C LEU A 179 -8.31 -7.67 -15.13
N ILE A 180 -8.18 -7.98 -13.84
CA ILE A 180 -6.93 -8.47 -13.26
C ILE A 180 -6.90 -10.00 -13.40
N PRO A 181 -5.91 -10.58 -14.10
CA PRO A 181 -5.82 -12.03 -14.28
C PRO A 181 -5.37 -12.79 -13.03
N ALA A 182 -4.74 -12.09 -12.07
CA ALA A 182 -4.30 -12.69 -10.81
C ALA A 182 -5.46 -12.85 -9.81
N LYS A 183 -5.25 -13.68 -8.78
CA LYS A 183 -6.16 -13.80 -7.64
C LYS A 183 -6.37 -12.43 -7.00
N THR A 184 -7.61 -11.95 -6.94
CA THR A 184 -7.97 -10.67 -6.30
C THR A 184 -9.12 -10.85 -5.33
N ALA A 185 -9.13 -10.01 -4.29
CA ALA A 185 -10.26 -9.89 -3.37
C ALA A 185 -10.56 -8.41 -3.09
N LEU A 186 -11.83 -8.11 -2.80
CA LEU A 186 -12.31 -6.79 -2.41
C LEU A 186 -12.89 -6.86 -1.00
N MET A 187 -12.21 -6.26 -0.04
CA MET A 187 -12.72 -6.02 1.30
C MET A 187 -13.41 -4.66 1.34
N LYS A 188 -14.72 -4.65 1.62
CA LYS A 188 -15.51 -3.43 1.75
C LYS A 188 -15.46 -2.93 3.19
N VAL A 189 -15.31 -1.63 3.38
CA VAL A 189 -15.38 -0.98 4.68
C VAL A 189 -16.62 -0.09 4.71
N GLU A 190 -17.66 -0.57 5.38
CA GLU A 190 -18.98 0.04 5.39
C GLU A 190 -18.96 1.47 5.95
N GLY A 191 -19.58 2.40 5.21
CA GLY A 191 -19.70 3.82 5.56
C GLY A 191 -18.39 4.59 5.59
N ALA A 192 -17.26 3.97 5.22
CA ALA A 192 -15.98 4.65 5.16
C ALA A 192 -15.79 5.39 3.83
N GLY A 193 -15.10 6.52 3.90
CA GLY A 193 -14.62 7.26 2.74
C GLY A 193 -13.21 6.85 2.33
N HIS A 194 -12.51 7.74 1.64
CA HIS A 194 -11.17 7.51 1.10
C HIS A 194 -10.08 7.28 2.16
N ASP A 195 -10.29 7.74 3.37
CA ASP A 195 -9.41 7.56 4.52
C ASP A 195 -9.70 6.27 5.32
N LEU A 196 -10.61 5.43 4.86
CA LEU A 196 -11.10 4.22 5.54
C LEU A 196 -11.64 4.50 6.96
N GLY A 197 -12.04 5.74 7.24
CA GLY A 197 -12.57 6.16 8.54
C GLY A 197 -11.51 6.46 9.59
N PHE A 198 -10.23 6.57 9.21
CA PHE A 198 -9.12 6.85 10.14
C PHE A 198 -9.08 8.28 10.68
N LYS A 199 -9.93 9.18 10.21
CA LYS A 199 -10.16 10.49 10.85
C LYS A 199 -11.07 10.41 12.08
N GLY A 200 -11.76 9.26 12.28
CA GLY A 200 -12.64 9.00 13.43
C GLY A 200 -12.04 7.98 14.40
N ARG A 201 -12.09 8.27 15.71
CA ARG A 201 -11.41 7.47 16.76
C ARG A 201 -11.93 6.04 16.97
N SER A 202 -13.14 5.69 16.57
CA SER A 202 -13.76 4.40 16.92
C SER A 202 -13.39 3.24 15.99
N ARG A 203 -13.13 3.50 14.71
CA ARG A 203 -12.78 2.45 13.73
C ARG A 203 -11.27 2.13 13.69
N ALA A 204 -10.45 2.98 14.29
CA ALA A 204 -8.99 2.85 14.27
C ALA A 204 -8.46 1.59 14.97
N ARG A 205 -9.23 0.95 15.86
CA ARG A 205 -8.76 -0.21 16.64
C ARG A 205 -8.99 -1.56 15.97
N GLU A 206 -10.11 -1.75 15.30
CA GLU A 206 -10.50 -3.05 14.75
C GLU A 206 -10.11 -3.25 13.28
N LEU A 207 -10.15 -2.17 12.49
CA LEU A 207 -9.93 -2.27 11.05
C LEU A 207 -8.54 -2.81 10.66
N PRO A 208 -7.42 -2.44 11.30
CA PRO A 208 -6.11 -3.02 10.98
C PRO A 208 -6.07 -4.54 11.16
N ALA A 209 -6.66 -5.05 12.24
CA ALA A 209 -6.75 -6.49 12.49
C ALA A 209 -7.64 -7.21 11.45
N GLN A 210 -8.76 -6.60 11.07
CA GLN A 210 -9.63 -7.13 10.01
C GLN A 210 -8.92 -7.16 8.64
N ILE A 211 -8.19 -6.10 8.30
CA ILE A 211 -7.40 -6.04 7.05
C ILE A 211 -6.31 -7.11 7.06
N LEU A 212 -5.59 -7.25 8.15
CA LEU A 212 -4.58 -8.30 8.29
C LEU A 212 -5.17 -9.70 8.14
N GLY A 213 -6.30 -10.01 8.81
CA GLY A 213 -6.98 -11.29 8.68
C GLY A 213 -7.42 -11.59 7.25
N ALA A 214 -8.01 -10.60 6.57
CA ALA A 214 -8.37 -10.71 5.15
C ALA A 214 -7.14 -10.91 4.25
N PHE A 215 -6.05 -10.20 4.53
CA PHE A 215 -4.79 -10.34 3.79
C PHE A 215 -4.18 -11.73 3.96
N GLN A 216 -4.13 -12.25 5.19
CA GLN A 216 -3.62 -13.60 5.47
C GLN A 216 -4.45 -14.69 4.78
N SER A 217 -5.77 -14.58 4.79
CA SER A 217 -6.68 -15.50 4.11
C SER A 217 -6.56 -15.44 2.57
N HIS A 218 -6.20 -14.27 2.03
CA HIS A 218 -6.07 -14.08 0.59
C HIS A 218 -4.74 -14.60 0.03
N ARG A 219 -3.64 -14.51 0.80
CA ARG A 219 -2.29 -14.91 0.37
C ARG A 219 -2.02 -16.43 0.43
N GLY A 220 -2.88 -17.19 1.13
CA GLY A 220 -2.89 -18.66 1.14
C GLY A 220 -3.53 -19.18 -0.13
#